data_7bdb1291e0d2a65282737a9f0c2ba8bb
#
_entry.id   7bdb1291e0d2a65282737a9f0c2ba8bb
#
_cell.length_a   1.000
_cell.length_b   1.000
_cell.length_c   1.000
_cell.angle_alpha   90.00
_cell.angle_beta   90.00
_cell.angle_gamma   90.00
#
_symmetry.space_group_name_H-M   'P 1'
#
loop_
_entity.id
_entity.type
_entity.pdbx_description
1 polymer ?
#
loop_
_entity_poly.entity_id
_entity_poly.type
_entity_poly.pdbx_seq_one_letter_code
_entity_poly.pdbx_strand_id
1 'polypeptide(L)'
;MTPDTLATVAPGSTVADVEALCASTGFSRFPVAAQDGTLLGYLHIKDALESDDDKRSRVIEDKWIRPFASVNPDDLLHDALESLQVKGAHMARVVQSDGAVIGVVTLEDVLEELVGEIRDAAHHDVSAVDAR
;
A
#
# COMPACT_ATOMS: atom_id res chain seq x y z
N MET A 1 -7.74 -2.65 -2.38
CA MET A 1 -8.62 -1.83 -1.51
C MET A 1 -9.18 -0.65 -2.29
N THR A 2 -10.46 -0.45 -2.21
CA THR A 2 -11.15 0.67 -2.85
C THR A 2 -11.14 1.88 -1.92
N PRO A 3 -11.35 3.11 -2.44
CA PRO A 3 -11.36 4.31 -1.59
C PRO A 3 -12.33 4.23 -0.41
N ASP A 4 -13.47 3.59 -0.57
CA ASP A 4 -14.50 3.51 0.48
C ASP A 4 -14.09 2.59 1.64
N THR A 5 -13.15 1.68 1.41
CA THR A 5 -12.71 0.69 2.40
C THR A 5 -11.30 0.96 2.93
N LEU A 6 -10.66 2.04 2.48
CA LEU A 6 -9.32 2.36 2.92
C LEU A 6 -9.31 2.88 4.36
N ALA A 7 -8.45 2.30 5.18
CA ALA A 7 -8.09 2.86 6.47
C ALA A 7 -7.03 3.92 6.23
N THR A 8 -7.39 5.20 6.29
CA THR A 8 -6.50 6.31 5.98
C THR A 8 -6.16 7.13 7.21
N VAL A 9 -5.07 7.89 7.10
CA VAL A 9 -4.59 8.80 8.13
C VAL A 9 -4.68 10.22 7.57
N ALA A 10 -5.19 11.15 8.37
CA ALA A 10 -5.23 12.56 8.00
C ALA A 10 -3.89 13.24 8.36
N PRO A 11 -3.47 14.28 7.61
CA PRO A 11 -2.20 14.96 7.88
C PRO A 11 -2.06 15.57 9.27
N GLY A 12 -3.16 15.88 9.94
CA GLY A 12 -3.14 16.41 11.32
C GLY A 12 -3.18 15.36 12.41
N SER A 13 -3.15 14.08 12.05
CA SER A 13 -3.23 12.99 13.02
C SER A 13 -1.97 12.92 13.88
N THR A 14 -2.14 12.42 15.12
CA THR A 14 -1.01 12.21 16.02
C THR A 14 -0.46 10.79 15.88
N VAL A 15 0.73 10.57 16.42
CA VAL A 15 1.32 9.22 16.50
C VAL A 15 0.38 8.27 17.25
N ALA A 16 -0.27 8.75 18.32
CA ALA A 16 -1.24 7.93 19.06
C ALA A 16 -2.43 7.52 18.20
N ASP A 17 -2.91 8.41 17.33
CA ASP A 17 -3.98 8.07 16.38
C ASP A 17 -3.57 6.96 15.44
N VAL A 18 -2.34 7.01 14.92
CA VAL A 18 -1.81 5.99 14.02
C VAL A 18 -1.66 4.65 14.74
N GLU A 19 -1.15 4.67 15.98
CA GLU A 19 -1.03 3.47 16.80
C GLU A 19 -2.40 2.81 17.03
N ALA A 20 -3.42 3.61 17.34
CA ALA A 20 -4.77 3.12 17.55
C ALA A 20 -5.33 2.49 16.28
N LEU A 21 -5.08 3.10 15.12
CA LEU A 21 -5.52 2.56 13.84
C LEU A 21 -4.81 1.25 13.53
N CYS A 22 -3.51 1.18 13.80
CA CYS A 22 -2.74 -0.06 13.67
C CYS A 22 -3.32 -1.17 14.54
N ALA A 23 -3.63 -0.87 15.79
CA ALA A 23 -4.20 -1.85 16.72
C ALA A 23 -5.58 -2.34 16.27
N SER A 24 -6.41 -1.46 15.73
CA SER A 24 -7.78 -1.81 15.32
C SER A 24 -7.83 -2.54 13.99
N THR A 25 -6.90 -2.30 13.07
CA THR A 25 -6.93 -2.87 11.72
C THR A 25 -5.94 -4.01 11.52
N GLY A 26 -4.86 -4.05 12.29
CA GLY A 26 -3.76 -4.97 12.07
C GLY A 26 -2.84 -4.58 10.91
N PHE A 27 -3.12 -3.47 10.24
CA PHE A 27 -2.27 -2.97 9.16
C PHE A 27 -1.09 -2.19 9.75
N SER A 28 0.01 -2.14 9.00
CA SER A 28 1.21 -1.41 9.38
C SER A 28 1.53 -0.24 8.45
N ARG A 29 0.85 -0.16 7.30
CA ARG A 29 0.99 0.93 6.33
C ARG A 29 -0.38 1.50 6.03
N PHE A 30 -0.45 2.83 6.02
CA PHE A 30 -1.71 3.54 5.84
C PHE A 30 -1.56 4.65 4.80
N PRO A 31 -2.46 4.74 3.83
CA PRO A 31 -2.50 5.92 2.97
C PRO A 31 -2.78 7.17 3.79
N VAL A 32 -2.12 8.25 3.45
CA VAL A 32 -2.37 9.57 4.02
C VAL A 32 -3.25 10.34 3.06
N ALA A 33 -4.44 10.69 3.50
CA ALA A 33 -5.45 11.35 2.67
C ALA A 33 -5.74 12.75 3.19
N ALA A 34 -5.74 13.72 2.29
CA ALA A 34 -6.17 15.07 2.61
C ALA A 34 -7.69 15.12 2.83
N GLN A 35 -8.18 16.24 3.34
CA GLN A 35 -9.60 16.41 3.66
C GLN A 35 -10.50 16.21 2.45
N ASP A 36 -10.03 16.56 1.27
CA ASP A 36 -10.77 16.38 0.00
C ASP A 36 -10.69 14.95 -0.56
N GLY A 37 -10.00 14.06 0.15
CA GLY A 37 -9.81 12.68 -0.28
C GLY A 37 -8.59 12.42 -1.13
N THR A 38 -7.81 13.45 -1.47
CA THR A 38 -6.59 13.29 -2.25
C THR A 38 -5.57 12.46 -1.47
N LEU A 39 -5.04 11.41 -2.09
CA LEU A 39 -4.01 10.57 -1.48
C LEU A 39 -2.65 11.22 -1.67
N LEU A 40 -2.00 11.58 -0.55
CA LEU A 40 -0.74 12.33 -0.54
C LEU A 40 0.49 11.42 -0.57
N GLY A 41 0.35 10.24 -0.03
CA GLY A 41 1.40 9.27 0.12
C GLY A 41 0.97 8.23 1.13
N TYR A 42 1.91 7.44 1.64
CA TYR A 42 1.57 6.45 2.67
C TYR A 42 2.56 6.52 3.83
N LEU A 43 2.09 6.12 5.01
CA LEU A 43 2.85 6.13 6.24
C LEU A 43 3.06 4.69 6.70
N HIS A 44 4.28 4.36 7.11
CA HIS A 44 4.57 3.12 7.81
C HIS A 44 4.59 3.41 9.30
N ILE A 45 3.86 2.61 10.08
CA ILE A 45 3.79 2.78 11.55
C ILE A 45 5.19 2.80 12.18
N LYS A 46 6.12 2.05 11.62
CA LYS A 46 7.51 2.00 12.10
C LYS A 46 8.15 3.39 12.16
N ASP A 47 7.90 4.24 11.16
CA ASP A 47 8.48 5.59 11.14
C ASP A 47 7.96 6.43 12.30
N ALA A 48 6.71 6.24 12.67
CA ALA A 48 6.11 6.94 13.80
C ALA A 48 6.61 6.39 15.14
N LEU A 49 6.79 5.06 15.24
CA LEU A 49 7.21 4.40 16.48
C LEU A 49 8.70 4.59 16.79
N GLU A 50 9.52 4.92 15.82
CA GLU A 50 10.94 5.19 16.03
C GLU A 50 11.17 6.54 16.72
N SER A 51 10.14 7.37 16.84
CA SER A 51 10.24 8.60 17.60
C SER A 51 10.19 8.30 19.11
N ASP A 52 10.79 9.18 19.90
CA ASP A 52 10.85 9.01 21.36
C ASP A 52 9.46 8.94 21.99
N ASP A 53 9.36 8.24 23.13
CA ASP A 53 8.11 8.01 23.86
C ASP A 53 7.33 9.27 24.19
N ASP A 54 8.01 10.39 24.39
CA ASP A 54 7.38 11.67 24.71
C ASP A 54 6.60 12.28 23.53
N LYS A 55 6.57 11.60 22.39
CA LYS A 55 6.06 12.17 21.13
C LYS A 55 4.76 11.56 20.63
N ARG A 56 4.06 10.79 21.47
CA ARG A 56 2.78 10.18 21.07
C ARG A 56 1.72 11.21 20.72
N SER A 57 1.73 12.36 21.37
CA SER A 57 0.82 13.46 21.07
C SER A 57 1.29 14.31 19.89
N ARG A 58 2.46 13.98 19.33
CA ARG A 58 3.02 14.71 18.22
C ARG A 58 2.29 14.38 16.94
N VAL A 59 2.09 15.39 16.12
CA VAL A 59 1.49 15.22 14.78
C VAL A 59 2.48 14.48 13.88
N ILE A 60 1.97 13.63 13.00
CA ILE A 60 2.80 12.94 12.03
C ILE A 60 3.59 13.95 11.20
N GLU A 61 4.82 13.60 10.86
CA GLU A 61 5.71 14.50 10.13
C GLU A 61 5.64 14.23 8.63
N ASP A 62 5.71 15.29 7.84
CA ASP A 62 5.68 15.18 6.38
C ASP A 62 6.79 14.29 5.84
N LYS A 63 7.96 14.28 6.50
CA LYS A 63 9.08 13.45 6.07
C LYS A 63 8.82 11.95 6.20
N TRP A 64 7.82 11.55 6.97
CA TRP A 64 7.43 10.14 7.12
C TRP A 64 6.49 9.70 5.99
N ILE A 65 5.92 10.64 5.25
CA ILE A 65 5.00 10.33 4.18
C ILE A 65 5.82 9.91 2.96
N ARG A 66 5.67 8.65 2.58
CA ARG A 66 6.39 8.04 1.47
C ARG A 66 5.56 8.15 0.19
N PRO A 67 6.20 8.38 -0.97
CA PRO A 67 5.45 8.50 -2.21
C PRO A 67 4.91 7.15 -2.67
N PHE A 68 3.71 7.17 -3.27
CA PHE A 68 3.14 6.02 -3.95
C PHE A 68 3.87 5.74 -5.26
N ALA A 69 3.90 4.46 -5.65
CA ALA A 69 4.00 4.12 -7.06
C ALA A 69 2.63 4.31 -7.71
N SER A 70 2.57 4.27 -9.02
CA SER A 70 1.32 4.36 -9.76
C SER A 70 1.23 3.18 -10.72
N VAL A 71 0.06 2.55 -10.76
CA VAL A 71 -0.23 1.45 -11.67
C VAL A 71 -1.57 1.71 -12.33
N ASN A 72 -1.78 1.12 -13.50
CA ASN A 72 -3.05 1.21 -14.21
C ASN A 72 -3.89 -0.04 -13.91
N PRO A 73 -5.24 0.06 -13.95
CA PRO A 73 -6.09 -1.09 -13.69
C PRO A 73 -5.84 -2.27 -14.65
N ASP A 74 -5.37 -1.98 -15.86
CA ASP A 74 -5.14 -2.99 -16.90
C ASP A 74 -3.72 -3.53 -16.90
N ASP A 75 -2.85 -3.07 -16.01
CA ASP A 75 -1.47 -3.55 -15.93
C ASP A 75 -1.45 -5.03 -15.57
N LEU A 76 -0.50 -5.75 -16.17
CA LEU A 76 -0.20 -7.11 -15.74
C LEU A 76 0.45 -7.06 -14.35
N LEU A 77 0.29 -8.12 -13.58
CA LEU A 77 0.82 -8.17 -12.21
C LEU A 77 2.32 -7.94 -12.15
N HIS A 78 3.09 -8.51 -13.09
CA HIS A 78 4.54 -8.30 -13.06
C HIS A 78 4.93 -6.86 -13.43
N ASP A 79 4.12 -6.17 -14.23
CA ASP A 79 4.34 -4.74 -14.53
C ASP A 79 4.05 -3.89 -13.30
N ALA A 80 3.00 -4.24 -12.56
CA ALA A 80 2.69 -3.58 -11.29
C ALA A 80 3.82 -3.77 -10.28
N LEU A 81 4.35 -4.99 -10.18
CA LEU A 81 5.49 -5.29 -9.32
C LEU A 81 6.70 -4.45 -9.72
N GLU A 82 7.01 -4.37 -11.01
CA GLU A 82 8.12 -3.57 -11.51
C GLU A 82 7.95 -2.09 -11.14
N SER A 83 6.75 -1.54 -11.31
CA SER A 83 6.46 -0.15 -10.94
C SER A 83 6.73 0.12 -9.46
N LEU A 84 6.32 -0.80 -8.59
CA LEU A 84 6.58 -0.70 -7.15
C LEU A 84 8.08 -0.77 -6.86
N GLN A 85 8.79 -1.68 -7.51
CA GLN A 85 10.23 -1.87 -7.29
C GLN A 85 11.05 -0.69 -7.79
N VAL A 86 10.75 -0.17 -8.96
CA VAL A 86 11.45 0.98 -9.53
C VAL A 86 11.28 2.20 -8.64
N LYS A 87 10.10 2.41 -8.11
CA LYS A 87 9.82 3.52 -7.18
C LYS A 87 10.38 3.27 -5.79
N GLY A 88 10.66 2.03 -5.44
CA GLY A 88 11.01 1.67 -4.07
C GLY A 88 9.84 1.79 -3.11
N ALA A 89 8.62 1.65 -3.62
CA ALA A 89 7.40 1.82 -2.85
C ALA A 89 6.80 0.48 -2.44
N HIS A 90 6.13 0.47 -1.30
CA HIS A 90 5.36 -0.68 -0.81
C HIS A 90 3.86 -0.53 -1.10
N MET A 91 3.43 0.61 -1.58
CA MET A 91 2.05 0.90 -1.98
C MET A 91 2.01 1.62 -3.31
N ALA A 92 0.99 1.32 -4.10
CA ALA A 92 0.73 1.99 -5.36
C ALA A 92 -0.71 2.46 -5.42
N ARG A 93 -0.92 3.61 -6.05
CA ARG A 93 -2.26 4.07 -6.42
C ARG A 93 -2.63 3.40 -7.74
N VAL A 94 -3.86 2.94 -7.83
CA VAL A 94 -4.41 2.45 -9.09
C VAL A 94 -5.08 3.63 -9.80
N VAL A 95 -4.51 4.04 -10.91
CA VAL A 95 -4.90 5.27 -11.63
C VAL A 95 -5.46 4.89 -12.99
N GLN A 96 -6.69 5.33 -13.25
CA GLN A 96 -7.34 5.15 -14.56
C GLN A 96 -6.72 6.10 -15.60
N SER A 97 -7.00 5.81 -16.87
CA SER A 97 -6.52 6.64 -17.99
C SER A 97 -6.99 8.08 -17.91
N ASP A 98 -8.11 8.35 -17.24
CA ASP A 98 -8.64 9.70 -17.02
C ASP A 98 -8.00 10.39 -15.81
N GLY A 99 -7.07 9.75 -15.13
CA GLY A 99 -6.38 10.28 -13.96
C GLY A 99 -7.07 9.99 -12.63
N ALA A 100 -8.23 9.36 -12.63
CA ALA A 100 -8.95 9.05 -11.40
C ALA A 100 -8.24 7.93 -10.63
N VAL A 101 -8.04 8.12 -9.33
CA VAL A 101 -7.50 7.10 -8.44
C VAL A 101 -8.66 6.24 -7.94
N ILE A 102 -8.66 4.97 -8.31
CA ILE A 102 -9.76 4.06 -7.99
C ILE A 102 -9.44 3.09 -6.86
N GLY A 103 -8.21 3.08 -6.39
CA GLY A 103 -7.83 2.20 -5.29
C GLY A 103 -6.36 2.28 -4.99
N VAL A 104 -5.96 1.43 -4.06
CA VAL A 104 -4.57 1.27 -3.63
C VAL A 104 -4.28 -0.22 -3.57
N VAL A 105 -3.09 -0.60 -4.00
CA VAL A 105 -2.58 -1.96 -3.85
C VAL A 105 -1.26 -1.93 -3.10
N THR A 106 -0.99 -2.98 -2.36
CA THR A 106 0.29 -3.13 -1.65
C THR A 106 1.21 -4.07 -2.41
N LEU A 107 2.51 -3.94 -2.15
CA LEU A 107 3.51 -4.85 -2.70
C LEU A 107 3.18 -6.30 -2.33
N GLU A 108 2.75 -6.52 -1.08
CA GLU A 108 2.40 -7.84 -0.58
C GLU A 108 1.22 -8.43 -1.35
N ASP A 109 0.19 -7.63 -1.64
CA ASP A 109 -0.97 -8.08 -2.42
C ASP A 109 -0.58 -8.50 -3.83
N VAL A 110 0.29 -7.70 -4.47
CA VAL A 110 0.77 -8.03 -5.83
C VAL A 110 1.56 -9.34 -5.81
N LEU A 111 2.44 -9.52 -4.81
CA LEU A 111 3.23 -10.73 -4.68
C LEU A 111 2.34 -11.95 -4.43
N GLU A 112 1.32 -11.83 -3.59
CA GLU A 112 0.38 -12.92 -3.32
C GLU A 112 -0.38 -13.32 -4.59
N GLU A 113 -0.83 -12.35 -5.37
CA GLU A 113 -1.52 -12.63 -6.63
C GLU A 113 -0.61 -13.29 -7.65
N LEU A 114 0.65 -12.86 -7.76
CA LEU A 114 1.62 -13.50 -8.63
C LEU A 114 1.89 -14.94 -8.23
N VAL A 115 2.03 -15.21 -6.93
CA VAL A 115 2.19 -16.57 -6.44
C VAL A 115 0.95 -17.40 -6.73
N GLY A 116 -0.24 -16.82 -6.58
CA GLY A 116 -1.49 -17.48 -6.94
C GLY A 116 -1.57 -17.85 -8.42
N GLU A 117 -1.18 -16.94 -9.31
CA GLU A 117 -1.11 -17.23 -10.76
C GLU A 117 -0.16 -18.38 -11.06
N ILE A 118 1.01 -18.38 -10.44
CA ILE A 118 2.00 -19.45 -10.63
C ILE A 118 1.45 -20.80 -10.17
N ARG A 119 0.78 -20.83 -9.02
CA ARG A 119 0.15 -22.03 -8.49
C ARG A 119 -0.95 -22.54 -9.41
N ASP A 120 -1.79 -21.65 -9.90
CA ASP A 120 -2.90 -22.01 -10.78
C ASP A 120 -2.38 -22.56 -12.11
N ALA A 121 -1.39 -21.92 -12.69
CA ALA A 121 -0.74 -22.40 -13.91
C ALA A 121 -0.11 -23.78 -13.72
N ALA A 122 0.62 -23.95 -12.63
CA ALA A 122 1.25 -25.23 -12.28
C ALA A 122 0.21 -26.32 -12.01
N HIS A 123 -0.91 -25.94 -11.39
CA HIS A 123 -1.99 -26.87 -11.08
C HIS A 123 -2.75 -27.30 -12.33
N HIS A 124 -2.93 -26.40 -13.29
CA HIS A 124 -3.61 -26.70 -14.56
C HIS A 124 -2.73 -27.50 -15.52
N ASP A 125 -1.42 -27.37 -15.43
CA ASP A 125 -0.47 -28.07 -16.27
C ASP A 125 0.42 -28.96 -15.41
N VAL A 126 -0.13 -30.13 -15.08
CA VAL A 126 0.55 -31.10 -14.21
C VAL A 126 1.88 -31.54 -14.81
N SER A 127 1.94 -31.69 -16.14
CA SER A 127 3.17 -32.11 -16.81
C SER A 127 4.26 -31.02 -16.67
N ALA A 128 3.89 -29.77 -16.69
CA ALA A 128 4.86 -28.68 -16.50
C ALA A 128 5.39 -28.67 -15.06
N VAL A 129 4.55 -29.01 -14.10
CA VAL A 129 4.98 -29.11 -12.70
C VAL A 129 6.04 -30.21 -12.56
N ASP A 130 5.82 -31.32 -13.19
CA ASP A 130 6.74 -32.45 -13.12
C ASP A 130 8.07 -32.17 -13.82
N ALA A 131 8.09 -31.22 -14.70
CA ALA A 131 9.30 -30.86 -15.46
C ALA A 131 10.28 -29.98 -14.68
N ARG A 132 9.95 -29.56 -13.50
CA ARG A 132 10.80 -28.68 -12.70
C ARG A 132 11.94 -29.42 -12.04
#